data_446906b9e48d4bccd33b3e8e237e45e8
#
_entry.id   446906b9e48d4bccd33b3e8e237e45e8
#
_cell.length_a   1.000
_cell.length_b   1.000
_cell.length_c   1.000
_cell.angle_alpha   90.00
_cell.angle_beta   90.00
_cell.angle_gamma   90.00
#
_symmetry.space_group_name_H-M   'P 1'
#
loop_
_entity.id
_entity.type
_entity.pdbx_description
1 polymer ?
#
loop_
_entity_poly.entity_id
_entity_poly.type
_entity_poly.pdbx_seq_one_letter_code
_entity_poly.pdbx_strand_id
1 'polypeptide(L)'
;MPDTTHKRDAQFWKRPLSTNPRAGARLPGLRNVTAEDLPALGALFFCAFAGTIDDAGQTESQYASKAAAILGGRYGEWIPAASWANEEAGNFLSACLVCDYKPYGSPVIAVVATTPSRKRSGDGGALVSAALLSLATLGYTECCAMITMGNNASERLFSSCGFLPKVD
;
A
#
# COMPACT_ATOMS: atom_id res chain seq x y z
N MET A 1 -3.52 -34.97 -1.78
CA MET A 1 -3.32 -34.03 -0.67
C MET A 1 -4.06 -32.76 -0.99
N PRO A 2 -5.09 -32.40 -0.24
CA PRO A 2 -5.70 -31.10 -0.46
C PRO A 2 -4.69 -30.02 -0.08
N ASP A 3 -4.43 -29.15 -1.03
CA ASP A 3 -3.65 -27.93 -0.84
C ASP A 3 -4.41 -27.05 0.15
N THR A 4 -4.06 -27.15 1.42
CA THR A 4 -4.51 -26.20 2.43
C THR A 4 -3.66 -24.95 2.32
N THR A 5 -3.85 -24.21 1.23
CA THR A 5 -3.53 -22.80 1.22
C THR A 5 -4.39 -22.17 2.32
N HIS A 6 -3.83 -22.04 3.51
CA HIS A 6 -4.43 -21.26 4.57
C HIS A 6 -4.58 -19.83 4.05
N LYS A 7 -5.76 -19.54 3.50
CA LYS A 7 -6.16 -18.17 3.21
C LYS A 7 -6.11 -17.44 4.54
N ARG A 8 -5.06 -16.65 4.74
CA ARG A 8 -4.92 -15.86 5.97
C ARG A 8 -6.09 -14.91 6.06
N ASP A 9 -6.75 -14.90 7.20
CA ASP A 9 -7.86 -14.00 7.44
C ASP A 9 -7.39 -12.55 7.37
N ALA A 10 -8.10 -11.73 6.63
CA ALA A 10 -7.85 -10.31 6.54
C ALA A 10 -9.02 -9.54 7.14
N GLN A 11 -8.71 -8.42 7.77
CA GLN A 11 -9.69 -7.52 8.36
C GLN A 11 -9.78 -6.24 7.55
N PHE A 12 -10.99 -5.72 7.41
CA PHE A 12 -11.27 -4.49 6.71
C PHE A 12 -11.10 -3.29 7.66
N TRP A 13 -10.30 -2.32 7.25
CA TRP A 13 -10.04 -1.09 7.99
C TRP A 13 -10.48 0.11 7.18
N LYS A 14 -11.03 1.12 7.85
CA LYS A 14 -11.51 2.36 7.22
C LYS A 14 -10.94 3.60 7.90
N ARG A 15 -10.84 4.65 7.10
CA ARG A 15 -10.49 5.98 7.57
C ARG A 15 -11.31 7.05 6.82
N PRO A 16 -12.11 7.85 7.54
CA PRO A 16 -12.70 9.05 6.97
C PRO A 16 -11.61 10.05 6.56
N LEU A 17 -11.80 10.72 5.44
CA LEU A 17 -10.87 11.75 4.98
C LEU A 17 -11.31 13.13 5.46
N SER A 18 -10.35 13.89 5.98
CA SER A 18 -10.58 15.27 6.41
C SER A 18 -10.58 16.20 5.21
N THR A 19 -11.41 17.24 5.25
CA THR A 19 -11.39 18.34 4.27
C THR A 19 -10.12 19.19 4.37
N ASN A 20 -9.42 19.12 5.52
CA ASN A 20 -8.13 19.77 5.75
C ASN A 20 -7.10 18.73 6.26
N PRO A 21 -6.65 17.82 5.39
CA PRO A 21 -5.69 16.81 5.79
C PRO A 21 -4.34 17.48 6.14
N ARG A 22 -3.72 17.01 7.22
CA ARG A 22 -2.37 17.43 7.56
C ARG A 22 -1.37 16.80 6.60
N ALA A 23 -0.45 17.61 6.09
CA ALA A 23 0.70 17.10 5.37
C ALA A 23 1.54 16.23 6.31
N GLY A 24 1.86 15.02 5.89
CA GLY A 24 2.77 14.14 6.62
C GLY A 24 4.23 14.59 6.50
N ALA A 25 5.13 13.85 7.13
CA ALA A 25 6.57 14.06 6.99
C ALA A 25 6.97 13.95 5.51
N ARG A 26 7.81 14.86 5.06
CA ARG A 26 8.34 14.83 3.69
C ARG A 26 9.51 13.89 3.60
N LEU A 27 9.45 12.98 2.63
CA LEU A 27 10.58 12.16 2.24
C LEU A 27 11.35 12.86 1.10
N PRO A 28 12.68 12.86 1.11
CA PRO A 28 13.47 13.57 0.08
C PRO A 28 13.19 13.08 -1.35
N GLY A 29 12.92 11.79 -1.52
CA GLY A 29 12.65 11.18 -2.81
C GLY A 29 11.18 10.94 -3.11
N LEU A 30 10.26 11.65 -2.44
CA LEU A 30 8.81 11.46 -2.59
C LEU A 30 8.34 11.92 -3.97
N ARG A 31 7.73 11.01 -4.72
CA ARG A 31 7.10 11.31 -6.01
C ARG A 31 5.94 10.36 -6.30
N ASN A 32 5.08 10.73 -7.23
CA ASN A 32 4.05 9.82 -7.72
C ASN A 32 4.66 8.65 -8.50
N VAL A 33 4.00 7.51 -8.40
CA VAL A 33 4.32 6.32 -9.20
C VAL A 33 3.74 6.49 -10.60
N THR A 34 4.47 6.04 -11.61
CA THR A 34 4.02 5.99 -13.01
C THR A 34 4.02 4.56 -13.52
N ALA A 35 3.37 4.32 -14.66
CA ALA A 35 3.33 2.99 -15.27
C ALA A 35 4.73 2.47 -15.67
N GLU A 36 5.68 3.35 -15.90
CA GLU A 36 7.07 3.01 -16.23
C GLU A 36 7.85 2.45 -15.04
N ASP A 37 7.31 2.60 -13.83
CA ASP A 37 7.93 2.13 -12.60
C ASP A 37 7.70 0.65 -12.29
N LEU A 38 7.03 -0.09 -13.18
CA LEU A 38 6.74 -1.51 -12.93
C LEU A 38 7.97 -2.35 -12.56
N PRO A 39 9.12 -2.23 -13.23
CA PRO A 39 10.31 -2.97 -12.81
C PRO A 39 10.77 -2.62 -11.39
N ALA A 40 10.77 -1.34 -11.04
CA ALA A 40 11.15 -0.87 -9.71
C ALA A 40 10.17 -1.36 -8.62
N LEU A 41 8.87 -1.38 -8.91
CA LEU A 41 7.85 -1.90 -8.02
C LEU A 41 8.01 -3.41 -7.79
N GLY A 42 8.25 -4.18 -8.83
CA GLY A 42 8.47 -5.62 -8.72
C GLY A 42 9.68 -5.96 -7.84
N ALA A 43 10.78 -5.26 -8.05
CA ALA A 43 11.99 -5.41 -7.23
C ALA A 43 11.73 -5.01 -5.76
N LEU A 44 11.03 -3.90 -5.54
CA LEU A 44 10.65 -3.47 -4.20
C LEU A 44 9.78 -4.49 -3.50
N PHE A 45 8.75 -5.01 -4.15
CA PHE A 45 7.83 -5.98 -3.55
C PHE A 45 8.53 -7.25 -3.14
N PHE A 46 9.38 -7.79 -4.00
CA PHE A 46 10.18 -8.97 -3.66
C PHE A 46 11.05 -8.71 -2.43
N CYS A 47 11.77 -7.60 -2.41
CA CYS A 47 12.64 -7.22 -1.31
C CYS A 47 11.88 -6.97 0.00
N ALA A 48 10.69 -6.36 -0.09
CA ALA A 48 9.89 -5.98 1.08
C ALA A 48 9.13 -7.15 1.70
N PHE A 49 8.61 -8.08 0.88
CA PHE A 49 7.67 -9.11 1.34
C PHE A 49 8.28 -10.50 1.46
N ALA A 50 9.37 -10.81 0.76
CA ALA A 50 9.99 -12.13 0.84
C ALA A 50 10.35 -12.48 2.29
N GLY A 51 9.89 -13.65 2.75
CA GLY A 51 10.09 -14.13 4.11
C GLY A 51 9.23 -13.49 5.19
N THR A 52 8.29 -12.61 4.84
CA THR A 52 7.35 -12.01 5.80
C THR A 52 6.05 -12.84 5.91
N ILE A 53 5.16 -12.43 6.83
CA ILE A 53 3.84 -13.06 7.02
C ILE A 53 2.98 -13.00 5.74
N ASP A 54 3.19 -12.01 4.88
CA ASP A 54 2.45 -11.85 3.63
C ASP A 54 3.07 -12.58 2.45
N ASP A 55 4.22 -13.23 2.66
CA ASP A 55 4.89 -14.02 1.63
C ASP A 55 4.33 -15.44 1.56
N ALA A 56 3.83 -15.82 0.38
CA ALA A 56 3.41 -17.19 0.09
C ALA A 56 4.49 -17.98 -0.66
N GLY A 57 5.76 -17.59 -0.56
CA GLY A 57 6.87 -18.24 -1.26
C GLY A 57 6.99 -17.80 -2.72
N GLN A 58 6.48 -16.63 -3.08
CA GLN A 58 6.51 -16.12 -4.45
C GLN A 58 7.93 -15.81 -4.89
N THR A 59 8.17 -16.04 -6.18
CA THR A 59 9.41 -15.65 -6.86
C THR A 59 9.42 -14.15 -7.16
N GLU A 60 10.58 -13.62 -7.50
CA GLU A 60 10.71 -12.22 -7.96
C GLU A 60 9.81 -11.93 -9.15
N SER A 61 9.71 -12.87 -10.12
CA SER A 61 8.82 -12.76 -11.28
C SER A 61 7.34 -12.70 -10.87
N GLN A 62 6.94 -13.46 -9.86
CA GLN A 62 5.56 -13.43 -9.35
C GLN A 62 5.24 -12.10 -8.65
N TYR A 63 6.19 -11.51 -7.93
CA TYR A 63 6.01 -10.18 -7.36
C TYR A 63 5.94 -9.08 -8.44
N ALA A 64 6.71 -9.21 -9.51
CA ALA A 64 6.60 -8.31 -10.66
C ALA A 64 5.20 -8.41 -11.31
N SER A 65 4.67 -9.62 -11.45
CA SER A 65 3.31 -9.84 -11.96
C SER A 65 2.25 -9.26 -11.03
N LYS A 66 2.45 -9.33 -9.72
CA LYS A 66 1.56 -8.70 -8.73
C LYS A 66 1.52 -7.18 -8.91
N ALA A 67 2.67 -6.54 -9.07
CA ALA A 67 2.73 -5.10 -9.34
C ALA A 67 1.98 -4.74 -10.62
N ALA A 68 2.22 -5.48 -11.71
CA ALA A 68 1.52 -5.29 -12.98
C ALA A 68 0.01 -5.47 -12.83
N ALA A 69 -0.45 -6.45 -12.07
CA ALA A 69 -1.86 -6.70 -11.83
C ALA A 69 -2.54 -5.55 -11.07
N ILE A 70 -1.87 -4.97 -10.08
CA ILE A 70 -2.39 -3.82 -9.33
C ILE A 70 -2.57 -2.62 -10.26
N LEU A 71 -1.55 -2.26 -11.02
CA LEU A 71 -1.61 -1.14 -11.96
C LEU A 71 -2.60 -1.40 -13.10
N GLY A 72 -2.81 -2.68 -13.47
CA GLY A 72 -3.72 -3.11 -14.51
C GLY A 72 -5.18 -3.20 -14.11
N GLY A 73 -5.55 -2.90 -12.87
CA GLY A 73 -6.94 -2.82 -12.43
C GLY A 73 -7.49 -4.03 -11.67
N ARG A 74 -6.65 -4.94 -11.19
CA ARG A 74 -7.09 -6.09 -10.38
C ARG A 74 -7.88 -5.68 -9.13
N TYR A 75 -7.47 -4.59 -8.50
CA TYR A 75 -8.14 -4.02 -7.32
C TYR A 75 -8.91 -2.74 -7.65
N GLY A 76 -9.46 -2.66 -8.87
CA GLY A 76 -10.11 -1.47 -9.38
C GLY A 76 -9.15 -0.55 -10.12
N GLU A 77 -9.66 0.59 -10.56
CA GLU A 77 -8.87 1.58 -11.28
C GLU A 77 -7.73 2.12 -10.42
N TRP A 78 -6.50 1.92 -10.89
CA TRP A 78 -5.34 2.49 -10.22
C TRP A 78 -5.40 4.02 -10.23
N ILE A 79 -5.09 4.65 -9.10
CA ILE A 79 -5.10 6.11 -8.94
C ILE A 79 -3.66 6.61 -8.86
N PRO A 80 -3.01 6.96 -9.99
CA PRO A 80 -1.62 7.42 -9.98
C PRO A 80 -1.39 8.66 -9.12
N ALA A 81 -2.35 9.59 -9.12
CA ALA A 81 -2.25 10.83 -8.33
C ALA A 81 -2.23 10.60 -6.81
N ALA A 82 -2.71 9.45 -6.35
CA ALA A 82 -2.70 9.07 -4.93
C ALA A 82 -1.68 7.97 -4.61
N SER A 83 -0.91 7.52 -5.58
CA SER A 83 0.11 6.48 -5.43
C SER A 83 1.49 7.12 -5.38
N TRP A 84 2.22 6.84 -4.32
CA TRP A 84 3.47 7.53 -4.01
C TRP A 84 4.61 6.54 -3.75
N ALA A 85 5.81 6.97 -4.07
CA ALA A 85 7.03 6.23 -3.78
C ALA A 85 8.11 7.15 -3.22
N ASN A 86 9.03 6.56 -2.45
CA ASN A 86 10.26 7.19 -2.05
C ASN A 86 11.41 6.57 -2.87
N GLU A 87 11.99 7.37 -3.73
CA GLU A 87 13.06 6.96 -4.65
C GLU A 87 14.41 7.53 -4.23
N GLU A 88 15.44 6.70 -4.30
CA GLU A 88 16.82 7.09 -4.11
C GLU A 88 17.70 6.39 -5.14
N ALA A 89 18.48 7.19 -5.87
CA ALA A 89 19.42 6.68 -6.89
C ALA A 89 18.76 5.69 -7.90
N GLY A 90 17.53 5.98 -8.33
CA GLY A 90 16.80 5.17 -9.29
C GLY A 90 16.11 3.93 -8.72
N ASN A 91 16.21 3.68 -7.41
CA ASN A 91 15.56 2.56 -6.74
C ASN A 91 14.44 3.02 -5.82
N PHE A 92 13.38 2.23 -5.72
CA PHE A 92 12.34 2.48 -4.73
C PHE A 92 12.74 1.91 -3.38
N LEU A 93 12.75 2.77 -2.37
CA LEU A 93 12.93 2.39 -0.97
C LEU A 93 11.60 1.98 -0.33
N SER A 94 10.52 2.60 -0.77
CA SER A 94 9.17 2.34 -0.30
C SER A 94 8.14 2.84 -1.32
N ALA A 95 6.93 2.27 -1.30
CA ALA A 95 5.83 2.70 -2.16
C ALA A 95 4.47 2.39 -1.52
N CYS A 96 3.48 3.20 -1.90
CA CYS A 96 2.09 3.03 -1.54
C CYS A 96 1.24 3.14 -2.81
N LEU A 97 0.48 2.11 -3.14
CA LEU A 97 -0.39 2.08 -4.31
C LEU A 97 -1.85 2.12 -3.87
N VAL A 98 -2.63 2.95 -4.54
CA VAL A 98 -4.05 3.18 -4.25
C VAL A 98 -4.88 2.90 -5.49
N CYS A 99 -6.00 2.21 -5.31
CA CYS A 99 -6.95 1.87 -6.37
C CYS A 99 -8.37 2.22 -5.94
N ASP A 100 -9.21 2.57 -6.90
CA ASP A 100 -10.65 2.80 -6.68
C ASP A 100 -11.41 1.48 -6.86
N TYR A 101 -11.52 0.71 -5.78
CA TYR A 101 -12.16 -0.61 -5.80
C TYR A 101 -13.63 -0.48 -5.40
N LYS A 102 -14.50 -0.43 -6.40
CA LYS A 102 -15.95 -0.21 -6.23
C LYS A 102 -16.63 -1.16 -5.23
N PRO A 103 -16.29 -2.49 -5.18
CA PRO A 103 -16.89 -3.37 -4.17
C PRO A 103 -16.66 -2.94 -2.72
N TYR A 104 -15.61 -2.18 -2.44
CA TYR A 104 -15.36 -1.65 -1.07
C TYR A 104 -16.06 -0.31 -0.81
N GLY A 105 -16.63 0.32 -1.84
CA GLY A 105 -17.30 1.61 -1.73
C GLY A 105 -16.38 2.81 -1.53
N SER A 106 -15.07 2.61 -1.51
CA SER A 106 -14.06 3.66 -1.34
C SER A 106 -12.72 3.21 -1.93
N PRO A 107 -11.81 4.16 -2.20
CA PRO A 107 -10.45 3.80 -2.59
C PRO A 107 -9.79 2.91 -1.54
N VAL A 108 -9.03 1.94 -2.02
CA VAL A 108 -8.27 1.00 -1.18
C VAL A 108 -6.77 1.26 -1.32
N ILE A 109 -6.07 1.26 -0.20
CA ILE A 109 -4.62 1.14 -0.22
C ILE A 109 -4.31 -0.32 -0.51
N ALA A 110 -3.93 -0.60 -1.76
CA ALA A 110 -3.72 -1.95 -2.26
C ALA A 110 -2.43 -2.56 -1.70
N VAL A 111 -1.42 -1.74 -1.49
CA VAL A 111 -0.14 -2.17 -0.94
C VAL A 111 0.64 -1.00 -0.36
N VAL A 112 1.34 -1.26 0.74
CA VAL A 112 2.43 -0.42 1.26
C VAL A 112 3.64 -1.34 1.40
N ALA A 113 4.71 -1.03 0.68
CA ALA A 113 5.94 -1.81 0.68
C ALA A 113 7.12 -0.94 1.11
N THR A 114 7.98 -1.48 1.95
CA THR A 114 9.19 -0.79 2.43
C THR A 114 10.35 -1.79 2.44
N THR A 115 11.49 -1.40 1.88
CA THR A 115 12.70 -2.24 1.93
C THR A 115 13.10 -2.51 3.37
N PRO A 116 13.75 -3.65 3.67
CA PRO A 116 14.18 -3.97 5.03
C PRO A 116 15.04 -2.88 5.69
N SER A 117 15.89 -2.21 4.93
CA SER A 117 16.74 -1.11 5.42
C SER A 117 15.98 0.14 5.84
N ARG A 118 14.73 0.31 5.36
CA ARG A 118 13.88 1.46 5.64
C ARG A 118 12.73 1.15 6.58
N LYS A 119 12.60 -0.08 7.04
CA LYS A 119 11.57 -0.43 8.04
C LYS A 119 11.81 0.36 9.33
N ARG A 120 10.72 0.83 9.95
CA ARG A 120 10.71 1.65 11.17
C ARG A 120 11.34 3.04 11.01
N SER A 121 11.52 3.52 9.77
CA SER A 121 12.04 4.87 9.48
C SER A 121 10.95 5.92 9.28
N GLY A 122 9.67 5.51 9.31
CA GLY A 122 8.55 6.41 9.07
C GLY A 122 8.13 6.53 7.60
N ASP A 123 8.77 5.80 6.69
CA ASP A 123 8.44 5.84 5.26
C ASP A 123 6.97 5.46 5.00
N GLY A 124 6.51 4.36 5.57
CA GLY A 124 5.12 3.89 5.38
C GLY A 124 4.10 4.94 5.81
N GLY A 125 4.28 5.55 6.98
CA GLY A 125 3.40 6.60 7.48
C GLY A 125 3.40 7.84 6.59
N ALA A 126 4.56 8.25 6.11
CA ALA A 126 4.69 9.39 5.19
C ALA A 126 3.98 9.13 3.85
N LEU A 127 4.13 7.93 3.31
CA LEU A 127 3.49 7.54 2.04
C LEU A 127 1.96 7.44 2.18
N VAL A 128 1.47 6.81 3.24
CA VAL A 128 0.02 6.72 3.52
C VAL A 128 -0.56 8.12 3.71
N SER A 129 0.12 8.99 4.45
CA SER A 129 -0.32 10.38 4.63
C SER A 129 -0.40 11.15 3.31
N ALA A 130 0.58 10.98 2.44
CA ALA A 130 0.56 11.58 1.10
C ALA A 130 -0.61 11.05 0.26
N ALA A 131 -0.87 9.75 0.33
CA ALA A 131 -2.00 9.13 -0.36
C ALA A 131 -3.34 9.67 0.14
N LEU A 132 -3.53 9.78 1.46
CA LEU A 132 -4.76 10.31 2.06
C LEU A 132 -5.00 11.77 1.67
N LEU A 133 -3.94 12.59 1.68
CA LEU A 133 -4.02 13.98 1.23
C LEU A 133 -4.44 14.08 -0.23
N SER A 134 -3.84 13.26 -1.09
CA SER A 134 -4.17 13.21 -2.52
C SER A 134 -5.62 12.81 -2.75
N LEU A 135 -6.09 11.77 -2.04
CA LEU A 135 -7.48 11.31 -2.13
C LEU A 135 -8.48 12.38 -1.68
N ALA A 136 -8.21 13.06 -0.59
CA ALA A 136 -9.05 14.18 -0.12
C ALA A 136 -9.10 15.30 -1.16
N THR A 137 -7.97 15.65 -1.76
CA THR A 137 -7.88 16.65 -2.82
C THR A 137 -8.68 16.26 -4.07
N LEU A 138 -8.72 14.95 -4.38
CA LEU A 138 -9.53 14.41 -5.48
C LEU A 138 -11.03 14.33 -5.17
N GLY A 139 -11.44 14.63 -3.95
CA GLY A 139 -12.85 14.66 -3.55
C GLY A 139 -13.36 13.37 -2.90
N TYR A 140 -12.51 12.40 -2.64
CA TYR A 140 -12.91 11.20 -1.89
C TYR A 140 -13.15 11.52 -0.42
N THR A 141 -14.11 10.84 0.20
CA THR A 141 -14.51 11.08 1.59
C THR A 141 -14.01 10.05 2.57
N GLU A 142 -13.54 8.91 2.08
CA GLU A 142 -12.95 7.86 2.91
C GLU A 142 -11.96 7.01 2.12
N CYS A 143 -11.14 6.26 2.85
CA CYS A 143 -10.18 5.30 2.32
C CYS A 143 -10.22 4.03 3.14
N CYS A 144 -9.95 2.90 2.54
CA CYS A 144 -9.92 1.62 3.22
C CYS A 144 -8.64 0.83 2.95
N ALA A 145 -8.44 -0.21 3.74
CA ALA A 145 -7.35 -1.17 3.58
C ALA A 145 -7.79 -2.54 4.09
N MET A 146 -7.29 -3.61 3.44
CA MET A 146 -7.43 -4.98 3.94
C MET A 146 -6.11 -5.37 4.60
N ILE A 147 -6.14 -5.69 5.88
CA ILE A 147 -4.94 -6.00 6.66
C ILE A 147 -5.00 -7.44 7.12
N THR A 148 -3.97 -8.22 6.81
CA THR A 148 -3.83 -9.59 7.30
C THR A 148 -3.82 -9.60 8.81
N MET A 149 -4.70 -10.38 9.43
CA MET A 149 -4.74 -10.52 10.87
C MET A 149 -3.43 -11.11 11.39
N GLY A 150 -2.88 -10.50 12.43
CA GLY A 150 -1.58 -10.87 12.98
C GLY A 150 -0.39 -10.15 12.34
N ASN A 151 -0.61 -9.36 11.28
CA ASN A 151 0.42 -8.47 10.74
C ASN A 151 0.52 -7.21 11.63
N ASN A 152 1.22 -7.34 12.74
CA ASN A 152 1.31 -6.29 13.76
C ASN A 152 1.95 -5.00 13.21
N ALA A 153 2.88 -5.11 12.29
CA ALA A 153 3.52 -3.95 11.68
C ALA A 153 2.53 -3.12 10.86
N SER A 154 1.70 -3.79 10.03
CA SER A 154 0.64 -3.12 9.26
C SER A 154 -0.45 -2.56 10.17
N GLU A 155 -0.89 -3.31 11.16
CA GLU A 155 -1.89 -2.83 12.12
C GLU A 155 -1.43 -1.55 12.83
N ARG A 156 -0.19 -1.50 13.28
CA ARG A 156 0.39 -0.30 13.90
C ARG A 156 0.50 0.86 12.91
N LEU A 157 0.94 0.59 11.69
CA LEU A 157 1.04 1.61 10.63
C LEU A 157 -0.33 2.26 10.37
N PHE A 158 -1.32 1.44 10.03
CA PHE A 158 -2.65 1.95 9.67
C PHE A 158 -3.36 2.58 10.86
N SER A 159 -3.21 2.03 12.06
CA SER A 159 -3.73 2.64 13.29
C SER A 159 -3.11 4.03 13.52
N SER A 160 -1.80 4.18 13.35
CA SER A 160 -1.12 5.47 13.49
C SER A 160 -1.56 6.49 12.43
N CYS A 161 -2.04 6.03 11.27
CA CYS A 161 -2.59 6.87 10.21
C CYS A 161 -4.09 7.14 10.38
N GLY A 162 -4.69 6.72 11.48
CA GLY A 162 -6.09 7.00 11.80
C GLY A 162 -7.10 6.01 11.21
N PHE A 163 -6.67 4.88 10.68
CA PHE A 163 -7.56 3.80 10.27
C PHE A 163 -8.07 3.04 11.49
N LEU A 164 -9.31 2.59 11.42
CA LEU A 164 -9.92 1.75 12.44
C LEU A 164 -10.45 0.46 11.79
N PRO A 165 -10.30 -0.68 12.47
CA PRO A 165 -10.90 -1.92 11.99
C PRO A 165 -12.42 -1.79 12.00
N LYS A 166 -13.05 -2.29 10.94
CA LYS A 166 -14.50 -2.38 10.88
C LYS A 166 -14.93 -3.54 11.78
N VAL A 167 -15.75 -3.22 12.76
CA VAL A 167 -16.39 -4.22 13.65
C VAL A 167 -17.79 -4.47 13.13
N ASP A 168 -18.16 -5.75 12.93
CA ASP A 168 -19.52 -6.16 12.54
C ASP A 168 -20.49 -6.07 13.73
#